data_3bc85f47cf4ae1ccdd0506209bf08903
#
_entry.id   3bc85f47cf4ae1ccdd0506209bf08903
#
_cell.length_a   1.000
_cell.length_b   1.000
_cell.length_c   1.000
_cell.angle_alpha   90.00
_cell.angle_beta   90.00
_cell.angle_gamma   90.00
#
_symmetry.space_group_name_H-M   'P 1'
#
loop_
_entity.id
_entity.type
_entity.pdbx_description
1 polymer ?
#
loop_
_entity_poly.entity_id
_entity_poly.type
_entity_poly.pdbx_seq_one_letter_code
_entity_poly.pdbx_strand_id
1 'polypeptide(L)'
;SAYRADPAGKPRGAVVVIQEIFGVNSHIRSVADGYAADGYLAIAPALYDRAQRNFEVGYTPDDIAKGRAVKDKVALDAALKDVQAAVKTAASAGKVGIVGYCWGGYVAWMAAARVPGLACAVPYYGGGTTTDQAIAEKPKCAVMAHYGEKDEHIPVEGVKKLAAAHPSVTVHLYPAPHGFNCDQRGSYDAASAKLARSRTLEFFRKQLG
;
A
#
# COMPACT_ATOMS: atom_id res chain seq x y z
N SER A 1 9.68 -2.33 -14.39
CA SER A 1 8.35 -2.23 -15.06
C SER A 1 7.27 -1.75 -14.09
N ALA A 2 6.08 -1.46 -14.62
CA ALA A 2 4.92 -1.08 -13.81
C ALA A 2 3.64 -1.42 -14.57
N TYR A 3 2.57 -1.75 -13.84
CA TYR A 3 1.21 -1.73 -14.36
C TYR A 3 0.65 -0.31 -14.26
N ARG A 4 -0.01 0.15 -15.32
CA ARG A 4 -0.65 1.47 -15.36
C ARG A 4 -2.12 1.32 -15.74
N ALA A 5 -2.98 1.99 -15.01
CA ALA A 5 -4.39 2.13 -15.32
C ALA A 5 -4.76 3.62 -15.39
N ASP A 6 -5.32 4.02 -16.53
CA ASP A 6 -5.72 5.40 -16.79
C ASP A 6 -7.22 5.58 -16.54
N PRO A 7 -7.66 6.69 -15.95
CA PRO A 7 -9.07 6.99 -15.79
C PRO A 7 -9.72 7.33 -17.14
N ALA A 8 -11.04 7.20 -17.24
CA ALA A 8 -11.79 7.50 -18.46
C ALA A 8 -11.75 8.98 -18.89
N GLY A 9 -11.34 9.89 -18.01
CA GLY A 9 -11.28 11.34 -18.27
C GLY A 9 -10.01 11.98 -17.70
N LYS A 10 -10.04 13.29 -17.50
CA LYS A 10 -8.92 13.99 -16.89
C LYS A 10 -8.72 13.47 -15.45
N PRO A 11 -7.49 13.04 -15.10
CA PRO A 11 -7.21 12.57 -13.76
C PRO A 11 -7.47 13.63 -12.69
N ARG A 12 -8.01 13.21 -11.54
CA ARG A 12 -8.14 14.04 -10.33
C ARG A 12 -6.80 14.18 -9.58
N GLY A 13 -5.89 13.28 -9.85
CA GLY A 13 -4.58 13.11 -9.25
C GLY A 13 -4.08 11.72 -9.59
N ALA A 14 -3.08 11.23 -8.87
CA ALA A 14 -2.53 9.90 -9.10
C ALA A 14 -2.38 9.10 -7.80
N VAL A 15 -2.45 7.77 -7.94
CA VAL A 15 -2.24 6.81 -6.85
C VAL A 15 -1.17 5.81 -7.25
N VAL A 16 -0.07 5.76 -6.51
CA VAL A 16 0.92 4.68 -6.61
C VAL A 16 0.44 3.52 -5.75
N VAL A 17 0.25 2.34 -6.35
CA VAL A 17 -0.29 1.14 -5.71
C VAL A 17 0.84 0.15 -5.46
N ILE A 18 1.11 -0.16 -4.19
CA ILE A 18 2.22 -1.04 -3.81
C ILE A 18 1.71 -2.44 -3.48
N GLN A 19 2.31 -3.40 -4.18
CA GLN A 19 2.05 -4.83 -4.09
C GLN A 19 2.25 -5.41 -2.68
N GLU A 20 1.56 -6.52 -2.43
CA GLU A 20 1.89 -7.45 -1.35
C GLU A 20 3.20 -8.21 -1.67
N ILE A 21 3.45 -9.35 -1.01
CA ILE A 21 4.60 -10.21 -1.34
C ILE A 21 4.40 -11.05 -2.63
N PHE A 22 3.28 -10.92 -3.31
CA PHE A 22 2.88 -11.77 -4.45
C PHE A 22 3.17 -11.14 -5.83
N GLY A 23 3.85 -9.99 -5.86
CA GLY A 23 4.10 -9.26 -7.11
C GLY A 23 2.92 -8.40 -7.55
N VAL A 24 3.02 -7.81 -8.75
CA VAL A 24 1.92 -7.06 -9.37
C VAL A 24 0.98 -8.04 -10.06
N ASN A 25 0.36 -8.90 -9.24
CA ASN A 25 -0.54 -9.97 -9.68
C ASN A 25 -1.94 -9.44 -10.05
N SER A 26 -2.87 -10.35 -10.38
CA SER A 26 -4.23 -10.02 -10.80
C SER A 26 -4.98 -9.15 -9.78
N HIS A 27 -4.82 -9.42 -8.47
CA HIS A 27 -5.44 -8.60 -7.43
C HIS A 27 -4.92 -7.16 -7.42
N ILE A 28 -3.60 -6.96 -7.45
CA ILE A 28 -3.00 -5.62 -7.44
C ILE A 28 -3.35 -4.85 -8.71
N ARG A 29 -3.42 -5.52 -9.87
CA ARG A 29 -3.90 -4.90 -11.11
C ARG A 29 -5.38 -4.48 -10.99
N SER A 30 -6.24 -5.34 -10.44
CA SER A 30 -7.65 -5.01 -10.17
C SER A 30 -7.81 -3.83 -9.20
N VAL A 31 -6.96 -3.75 -8.18
CA VAL A 31 -6.92 -2.59 -7.27
C VAL A 31 -6.55 -1.31 -8.02
N ALA A 32 -5.54 -1.35 -8.90
CA ALA A 32 -5.15 -0.20 -9.72
C ALA A 32 -6.27 0.21 -10.67
N ASP A 33 -6.92 -0.75 -11.33
CA ASP A 33 -8.09 -0.50 -12.20
C ASP A 33 -9.24 0.14 -11.42
N GLY A 34 -9.46 -0.30 -10.17
CA GLY A 34 -10.44 0.29 -9.28
C GLY A 34 -10.17 1.76 -8.97
N TYR A 35 -8.90 2.15 -8.73
CA TYR A 35 -8.54 3.57 -8.57
C TYR A 35 -8.68 4.37 -9.87
N ALA A 36 -8.40 3.75 -11.02
CA ALA A 36 -8.64 4.37 -12.31
C ALA A 36 -10.14 4.62 -12.55
N ALA A 37 -11.00 3.67 -12.20
CA ALA A 37 -12.45 3.84 -12.26
C ALA A 37 -12.97 4.97 -11.33
N ASP A 38 -12.26 5.23 -10.20
CA ASP A 38 -12.55 6.34 -9.29
C ASP A 38 -11.98 7.70 -9.77
N GLY A 39 -11.33 7.72 -10.94
CA GLY A 39 -10.83 8.94 -11.58
C GLY A 39 -9.38 9.29 -11.28
N TYR A 40 -8.56 8.39 -10.76
CA TYR A 40 -7.14 8.60 -10.52
C TYR A 40 -6.27 7.88 -11.56
N LEU A 41 -5.17 8.49 -11.99
CA LEU A 41 -4.11 7.72 -12.64
C LEU A 41 -3.53 6.74 -11.63
N ALA A 42 -3.55 5.44 -11.89
CA ALA A 42 -2.96 4.43 -11.00
C ALA A 42 -1.71 3.81 -11.62
N ILE A 43 -0.63 3.73 -10.82
CA ILE A 43 0.63 3.10 -11.21
C ILE A 43 1.06 2.10 -10.14
N ALA A 44 1.20 0.83 -10.51
CA ALA A 44 1.72 -0.22 -9.64
C ALA A 44 3.12 -0.64 -10.09
N PRO A 45 4.19 -0.12 -9.47
CA PRO A 45 5.57 -0.50 -9.82
C PRO A 45 5.86 -1.94 -9.42
N ALA A 46 6.49 -2.70 -10.31
CA ALA A 46 6.93 -4.07 -10.05
C ALA A 46 8.23 -4.04 -9.21
N LEU A 47 8.10 -3.93 -7.90
CA LEU A 47 9.24 -3.76 -6.98
C LEU A 47 10.20 -4.96 -6.98
N TYR A 48 9.75 -6.10 -7.49
CA TYR A 48 10.55 -7.34 -7.56
C TYR A 48 11.42 -7.45 -8.80
N ASP A 49 11.29 -6.57 -9.80
CA ASP A 49 12.06 -6.63 -11.04
C ASP A 49 13.58 -6.59 -10.85
N ARG A 50 14.04 -6.04 -9.72
CA ARG A 50 15.47 -6.04 -9.36
C ARG A 50 15.98 -7.40 -8.92
N ALA A 51 15.11 -8.25 -8.37
CA ALA A 51 15.43 -9.59 -7.92
C ALA A 51 14.98 -10.65 -8.93
N GLN A 52 13.75 -10.50 -9.43
CA GLN A 52 13.14 -11.42 -10.40
C GLN A 52 12.08 -10.69 -11.21
N ARG A 53 12.33 -10.53 -12.51
CA ARG A 53 11.38 -9.89 -13.44
C ARG A 53 10.14 -10.75 -13.64
N ASN A 54 9.01 -10.07 -13.85
CA ASN A 54 7.70 -10.70 -14.10
C ASN A 54 7.29 -11.69 -13.01
N PHE A 55 7.75 -11.47 -11.76
CA PHE A 55 7.34 -12.31 -10.65
C PHE A 55 5.91 -11.95 -10.23
N GLU A 56 5.03 -12.90 -10.39
CA GLU A 56 3.68 -12.88 -9.82
C GLU A 56 3.25 -14.30 -9.44
N VAL A 57 2.58 -14.43 -8.31
CA VAL A 57 2.08 -15.69 -7.78
C VAL A 57 0.70 -15.50 -7.16
N GLY A 58 0.03 -16.62 -6.88
CA GLY A 58 -1.25 -16.68 -6.16
C GLY A 58 -1.07 -16.62 -4.65
N TYR A 59 -1.97 -17.32 -3.93
CA TYR A 59 -2.09 -17.22 -2.47
C TYR A 59 -1.99 -18.59 -1.76
N THR A 60 -1.48 -19.61 -2.42
CA THR A 60 -1.21 -20.91 -1.79
C THR A 60 -0.05 -20.81 -0.79
N PRO A 61 0.10 -21.75 0.15
CA PRO A 61 1.27 -21.78 1.04
C PRO A 61 2.61 -21.73 0.29
N ASP A 62 2.72 -22.43 -0.85
CA ASP A 62 3.91 -22.42 -1.72
C ASP A 62 4.13 -21.03 -2.34
N ASP A 63 3.07 -20.35 -2.76
CA ASP A 63 3.14 -18.99 -3.30
C ASP A 63 3.61 -18.00 -2.23
N ILE A 64 3.13 -18.15 -1.00
CA ILE A 64 3.58 -17.35 0.14
C ILE A 64 5.08 -17.55 0.39
N ALA A 65 5.56 -18.79 0.36
CA ALA A 65 6.98 -19.10 0.53
C ALA A 65 7.83 -18.48 -0.59
N LYS A 66 7.40 -18.63 -1.86
CA LYS A 66 8.06 -18.00 -3.01
C LYS A 66 8.07 -16.46 -2.91
N GLY A 67 6.94 -15.85 -2.56
CA GLY A 67 6.82 -14.41 -2.40
C GLY A 67 7.75 -13.87 -1.32
N ARG A 68 7.84 -14.54 -0.17
CA ARG A 68 8.79 -14.20 0.91
C ARG A 68 10.24 -14.29 0.43
N ALA A 69 10.60 -15.38 -0.26
CA ALA A 69 11.96 -15.58 -0.75
C ALA A 69 12.41 -14.52 -1.75
N VAL A 70 11.50 -14.01 -2.61
CA VAL A 70 11.81 -12.90 -3.52
C VAL A 70 11.85 -11.57 -2.76
N LYS A 71 10.88 -11.31 -1.87
CA LYS A 71 10.83 -10.09 -1.03
C LYS A 71 12.14 -9.92 -0.24
N ASP A 72 12.72 -11.00 0.31
CA ASP A 72 13.95 -10.94 1.12
C ASP A 72 15.19 -10.57 0.31
N LYS A 73 15.13 -10.65 -1.02
CA LYS A 73 16.19 -10.20 -1.95
C LYS A 73 16.07 -8.72 -2.32
N VAL A 74 14.99 -8.05 -1.95
CA VAL A 74 14.74 -6.65 -2.30
C VAL A 74 15.00 -5.76 -1.08
N ALA A 75 16.10 -5.01 -1.13
CA ALA A 75 16.40 -4.02 -0.09
C ALA A 75 15.35 -2.90 -0.11
N LEU A 76 14.95 -2.44 1.08
CA LEU A 76 13.95 -1.36 1.22
C LEU A 76 14.36 -0.11 0.43
N ASP A 77 15.61 0.32 0.52
CA ASP A 77 16.09 1.53 -0.19
C ASP A 77 15.99 1.38 -1.72
N ALA A 78 16.16 0.17 -2.25
CA ALA A 78 15.96 -0.10 -3.67
C ALA A 78 14.47 -0.01 -4.04
N ALA A 79 13.58 -0.58 -3.22
CA ALA A 79 12.13 -0.46 -3.39
C ALA A 79 11.68 1.01 -3.34
N LEU A 80 12.21 1.81 -2.39
CA LEU A 80 11.88 3.24 -2.29
C LEU A 80 12.36 4.05 -3.50
N LYS A 81 13.48 3.69 -4.14
CA LYS A 81 13.91 4.31 -5.40
C LYS A 81 12.92 4.03 -6.54
N ASP A 82 12.37 2.81 -6.61
CA ASP A 82 11.36 2.46 -7.61
C ASP A 82 10.02 3.16 -7.33
N VAL A 83 9.63 3.27 -6.06
CA VAL A 83 8.49 4.10 -5.64
C VAL A 83 8.69 5.56 -6.04
N GLN A 84 9.88 6.13 -5.81
CA GLN A 84 10.18 7.51 -6.21
C GLN A 84 10.08 7.71 -7.74
N ALA A 85 10.51 6.73 -8.52
CA ALA A 85 10.35 6.78 -9.98
C ALA A 85 8.86 6.75 -10.38
N ALA A 86 8.05 5.90 -9.74
CA ALA A 86 6.61 5.84 -9.96
C ALA A 86 5.92 7.17 -9.57
N VAL A 87 6.28 7.76 -8.42
CA VAL A 87 5.77 9.07 -7.97
C VAL A 87 6.09 10.16 -8.99
N LYS A 88 7.34 10.23 -9.49
CA LYS A 88 7.74 11.19 -10.54
C LYS A 88 6.93 11.02 -11.82
N THR A 89 6.71 9.79 -12.26
CA THR A 89 5.91 9.49 -13.45
C THR A 89 4.45 9.89 -13.25
N ALA A 90 3.90 9.59 -12.08
CA ALA A 90 2.51 9.86 -11.72
C ALA A 90 2.21 11.36 -11.56
N ALA A 91 3.21 12.18 -11.24
CA ALA A 91 3.07 13.63 -10.97
C ALA A 91 2.51 14.43 -12.16
N SER A 92 2.61 13.92 -13.39
CA SER A 92 1.97 14.52 -14.57
C SER A 92 0.44 14.57 -14.49
N ALA A 93 -0.18 13.73 -13.65
CA ALA A 93 -1.62 13.70 -13.43
C ALA A 93 -2.10 14.60 -12.28
N GLY A 94 -1.19 15.28 -11.57
CA GLY A 94 -1.51 16.14 -10.43
C GLY A 94 -0.84 15.67 -9.13
N LYS A 95 -1.50 15.89 -7.98
CA LYS A 95 -0.99 15.41 -6.69
C LYS A 95 -0.94 13.88 -6.66
N VAL A 96 0.05 13.33 -5.97
CA VAL A 96 0.29 11.89 -5.91
C VAL A 96 0.09 11.37 -4.50
N GLY A 97 -0.78 10.37 -4.36
CA GLY A 97 -0.91 9.54 -3.16
C GLY A 97 -0.24 8.18 -3.36
N ILE A 98 0.00 7.49 -2.26
CA ILE A 98 0.47 6.10 -2.28
C ILE A 98 -0.45 5.24 -1.42
N VAL A 99 -0.78 4.05 -1.89
CA VAL A 99 -1.45 3.00 -1.13
C VAL A 99 -0.62 1.73 -1.22
N GLY A 100 -0.54 0.98 -0.14
CA GLY A 100 0.19 -0.29 -0.15
C GLY A 100 -0.44 -1.31 0.77
N TYR A 101 -0.27 -2.58 0.44
CA TYR A 101 -0.92 -3.71 1.09
C TYR A 101 0.12 -4.68 1.65
N CYS A 102 -0.03 -5.15 2.88
CA CYS A 102 0.90 -6.07 3.54
C CYS A 102 2.34 -5.49 3.58
N TRP A 103 3.31 -6.15 2.94
CA TRP A 103 4.66 -5.59 2.76
C TRP A 103 4.60 -4.21 2.06
N GLY A 104 3.73 -4.06 1.07
CA GLY A 104 3.51 -2.77 0.42
C GLY A 104 2.96 -1.70 1.36
N GLY A 105 2.20 -2.08 2.39
CA GLY A 105 1.79 -1.16 3.46
C GLY A 105 2.98 -0.65 4.27
N TYR A 106 3.95 -1.51 4.58
CA TYR A 106 5.22 -1.10 5.17
C TYR A 106 6.01 -0.16 4.24
N VAL A 107 6.12 -0.51 2.94
CA VAL A 107 6.78 0.34 1.95
C VAL A 107 6.10 1.71 1.84
N ALA A 108 4.76 1.76 1.84
CA ALA A 108 3.99 3.01 1.80
C ALA A 108 4.24 3.89 3.04
N TRP A 109 4.33 3.28 4.23
CA TRP A 109 4.71 3.98 5.47
C TRP A 109 6.11 4.60 5.36
N MET A 110 7.09 3.81 4.94
CA MET A 110 8.47 4.27 4.79
C MET A 110 8.59 5.33 3.68
N ALA A 111 7.81 5.20 2.61
CA ALA A 111 7.74 6.20 1.54
C ALA A 111 7.17 7.53 2.04
N ALA A 112 6.15 7.52 2.91
CA ALA A 112 5.60 8.73 3.51
C ALA A 112 6.65 9.56 4.27
N ALA A 113 7.66 8.90 4.84
CA ALA A 113 8.75 9.55 5.55
C ALA A 113 9.93 9.96 4.65
N ARG A 114 10.23 9.17 3.61
CA ARG A 114 11.51 9.24 2.88
C ARG A 114 11.39 9.63 1.40
N VAL A 115 10.22 9.46 0.78
CA VAL A 115 10.02 9.74 -0.65
C VAL A 115 9.36 11.11 -0.82
N PRO A 116 10.02 12.07 -1.46
CA PRO A 116 9.43 13.38 -1.73
C PRO A 116 8.37 13.32 -2.84
N GLY A 117 7.43 14.27 -2.80
CA GLY A 117 6.39 14.43 -3.82
C GLY A 117 5.08 13.69 -3.51
N LEU A 118 4.97 13.02 -2.36
CA LEU A 118 3.72 12.43 -1.89
C LEU A 118 2.87 13.46 -1.14
N ALA A 119 1.60 13.58 -1.52
CA ALA A 119 0.59 14.35 -0.80
C ALA A 119 -0.03 13.57 0.35
N CYS A 120 -0.14 12.25 0.20
CA CYS A 120 -0.67 11.37 1.25
C CYS A 120 -0.24 9.91 1.06
N ALA A 121 -0.39 9.12 2.15
CA ALA A 121 -0.08 7.69 2.14
C ALA A 121 -1.14 6.88 2.89
N VAL A 122 -1.46 5.69 2.37
CA VAL A 122 -2.46 4.79 2.96
C VAL A 122 -1.89 3.37 3.09
N PRO A 123 -1.20 3.05 4.19
CA PRO A 123 -0.79 1.68 4.49
C PRO A 123 -1.96 0.82 4.96
N TYR A 124 -2.16 -0.33 4.31
CA TYR A 124 -3.07 -1.39 4.72
C TYR A 124 -2.28 -2.55 5.34
N TYR A 125 -2.63 -2.93 6.57
CA TYR A 125 -2.02 -4.03 7.32
C TYR A 125 -0.50 -4.18 7.07
N GLY A 126 0.20 -3.05 7.19
CA GLY A 126 1.63 -2.96 6.92
C GLY A 126 2.45 -3.74 7.95
N GLY A 127 2.88 -4.95 7.60
CA GLY A 127 3.77 -5.73 8.45
C GLY A 127 5.12 -5.05 8.59
N GLY A 128 5.53 -4.76 9.82
CA GLY A 128 6.76 -4.04 10.12
C GLY A 128 6.57 -2.56 10.47
N THR A 129 5.41 -1.95 10.22
CA THR A 129 5.14 -0.54 10.59
C THR A 129 5.13 -0.31 12.10
N THR A 130 4.89 -1.35 12.88
CA THR A 130 4.82 -1.30 14.35
C THR A 130 6.15 -1.62 15.04
N THR A 131 7.24 -1.80 14.29
CA THR A 131 8.59 -1.93 14.86
C THR A 131 9.10 -0.58 15.35
N ASP A 132 9.96 -0.58 16.35
CA ASP A 132 10.55 0.66 16.91
C ASP A 132 11.24 1.50 15.83
N GLN A 133 11.93 0.85 14.89
CA GLN A 133 12.59 1.52 13.78
C GLN A 133 11.57 2.22 12.86
N ALA A 134 10.47 1.57 12.53
CA ALA A 134 9.43 2.15 11.66
C ALA A 134 8.66 3.25 12.40
N ILE A 135 8.38 3.09 13.69
CA ILE A 135 7.73 4.11 14.52
C ILE A 135 8.61 5.36 14.67
N ALA A 136 9.95 5.22 14.66
CA ALA A 136 10.85 6.38 14.72
C ALA A 136 10.85 7.23 13.44
N GLU A 137 10.38 6.68 12.30
CA GLU A 137 10.23 7.42 11.05
C GLU A 137 9.08 8.43 11.13
N LYS A 138 9.32 9.64 10.65
CA LYS A 138 8.34 10.74 10.69
C LYS A 138 7.74 10.96 9.31
N PRO A 139 6.46 10.60 9.08
CA PRO A 139 5.76 10.91 7.83
C PRO A 139 5.82 12.40 7.51
N LYS A 140 6.08 12.74 6.24
CA LYS A 140 6.15 14.11 5.72
C LYS A 140 4.90 14.51 4.94
N CYS A 141 3.91 13.62 4.87
CA CYS A 141 2.61 13.84 4.26
C CYS A 141 1.50 13.30 5.17
N ALA A 142 0.26 13.59 4.82
CA ALA A 142 -0.90 13.04 5.54
C ALA A 142 -0.93 11.51 5.43
N VAL A 143 -1.25 10.82 6.54
CA VAL A 143 -1.32 9.35 6.56
C VAL A 143 -2.63 8.87 7.17
N MET A 144 -3.27 7.89 6.52
CA MET A 144 -4.39 7.12 7.04
C MET A 144 -4.03 5.63 6.98
N ALA A 145 -4.00 4.93 8.10
CA ALA A 145 -3.58 3.54 8.20
C ALA A 145 -4.73 2.61 8.57
N HIS A 146 -4.78 1.42 7.95
CA HIS A 146 -5.81 0.41 8.17
C HIS A 146 -5.20 -0.89 8.69
N TYR A 147 -5.69 -1.39 9.83
CA TYR A 147 -5.20 -2.63 10.46
C TYR A 147 -6.36 -3.55 10.88
N GLY A 148 -6.09 -4.85 10.90
CA GLY A 148 -7.02 -5.84 11.42
C GLY A 148 -6.80 -6.10 12.91
N GLU A 149 -7.87 -6.19 13.70
CA GLU A 149 -7.80 -6.56 15.13
C GLU A 149 -7.47 -8.05 15.33
N LYS A 150 -7.74 -8.88 14.31
CA LYS A 150 -7.47 -10.32 14.30
C LYS A 150 -6.21 -10.66 13.50
N ASP A 151 -5.35 -9.67 13.25
CA ASP A 151 -4.10 -9.87 12.52
C ASP A 151 -3.05 -10.50 13.45
N GLU A 152 -2.74 -11.77 13.20
CA GLU A 152 -1.76 -12.52 14.00
C GLU A 152 -0.30 -12.04 13.79
N HIS A 153 -0.05 -11.26 12.73
CA HIS A 153 1.27 -10.74 12.40
C HIS A 153 1.50 -9.32 12.93
N ILE A 154 0.42 -8.58 13.23
CA ILE A 154 0.49 -7.18 13.67
C ILE A 154 -0.37 -7.01 14.92
N PRO A 155 0.21 -7.23 16.12
CA PRO A 155 -0.54 -7.07 17.38
C PRO A 155 -1.11 -5.67 17.54
N VAL A 156 -2.35 -5.58 18.02
CA VAL A 156 -3.08 -4.31 18.24
C VAL A 156 -2.30 -3.36 19.15
N GLU A 157 -1.56 -3.87 20.13
CA GLU A 157 -0.73 -3.04 21.01
C GLU A 157 0.38 -2.31 20.25
N GLY A 158 0.98 -2.94 19.22
CA GLY A 158 1.93 -2.28 18.33
C GLY A 158 1.28 -1.17 17.53
N VAL A 159 0.04 -1.38 17.05
CA VAL A 159 -0.73 -0.35 16.33
C VAL A 159 -1.06 0.83 17.24
N LYS A 160 -1.45 0.58 18.49
CA LYS A 160 -1.69 1.63 19.51
C LYS A 160 -0.41 2.43 19.79
N LYS A 161 0.75 1.75 19.89
CA LYS A 161 2.06 2.41 20.07
C LYS A 161 2.39 3.33 18.90
N LEU A 162 2.17 2.88 17.66
CA LEU A 162 2.34 3.69 16.46
C LEU A 162 1.41 4.91 16.48
N ALA A 163 0.12 4.71 16.78
CA ALA A 163 -0.85 5.81 16.85
C ALA A 163 -0.49 6.84 17.93
N ALA A 164 -0.03 6.40 19.09
CA ALA A 164 0.42 7.29 20.18
C ALA A 164 1.67 8.09 19.79
N ALA A 165 2.61 7.47 19.05
CA ALA A 165 3.83 8.16 18.58
C ALA A 165 3.53 9.17 17.45
N HIS A 166 2.44 8.99 16.70
CA HIS A 166 2.07 9.82 15.56
C HIS A 166 0.61 10.31 15.64
N PRO A 167 0.28 11.29 16.52
CA PRO A 167 -1.11 11.76 16.70
C PRO A 167 -1.74 12.37 15.44
N SER A 168 -0.96 12.75 14.45
CA SER A 168 -1.43 13.26 13.16
C SER A 168 -1.83 12.15 12.16
N VAL A 169 -1.48 10.90 12.44
CA VAL A 169 -1.84 9.74 11.62
C VAL A 169 -3.24 9.26 12.00
N THR A 170 -4.12 9.16 11.02
CA THR A 170 -5.43 8.53 11.24
C THR A 170 -5.28 7.01 11.19
N VAL A 171 -5.59 6.32 12.29
CA VAL A 171 -5.53 4.86 12.37
C VAL A 171 -6.93 4.28 12.49
N HIS A 172 -7.24 3.29 11.66
CA HIS A 172 -8.49 2.52 11.71
C HIS A 172 -8.22 1.06 12.00
N LEU A 173 -8.94 0.51 12.97
CA LEU A 173 -8.97 -0.91 13.29
C LEU A 173 -10.27 -1.54 12.78
N TYR A 174 -10.18 -2.79 12.33
CA TYR A 174 -11.27 -3.57 11.76
C TYR A 174 -11.33 -4.95 12.41
N PRO A 175 -12.51 -5.56 12.65
CA PRO A 175 -12.63 -6.90 13.24
C PRO A 175 -12.24 -8.00 12.22
N ALA A 176 -11.11 -7.86 11.55
CA ALA A 176 -10.67 -8.62 10.40
C ALA A 176 -9.21 -9.14 10.57
N PRO A 177 -8.82 -10.22 9.85
CA PRO A 177 -7.46 -10.75 9.87
C PRO A 177 -6.53 -9.99 8.93
N HIS A 178 -5.24 -10.42 8.86
CA HIS A 178 -4.26 -9.93 7.89
C HIS A 178 -4.72 -10.16 6.45
N GLY A 179 -4.59 -9.15 5.59
CA GLY A 179 -4.94 -9.27 4.18
C GLY A 179 -6.44 -9.17 3.89
N PHE A 180 -7.23 -8.65 4.82
CA PHE A 180 -8.70 -8.58 4.73
C PHE A 180 -9.23 -7.86 3.46
N ASN A 181 -8.42 -7.05 2.81
CA ASN A 181 -8.82 -6.34 1.60
C ASN A 181 -8.68 -7.18 0.30
N CYS A 182 -7.98 -8.31 0.36
CA CYS A 182 -7.73 -9.13 -0.84
C CYS A 182 -8.84 -10.16 -1.04
N ASP A 183 -9.70 -9.93 -2.03
CA ASP A 183 -10.83 -10.80 -2.39
C ASP A 183 -10.44 -12.18 -2.95
N GLN A 184 -9.15 -12.37 -3.25
CA GLN A 184 -8.59 -13.65 -3.73
C GLN A 184 -7.99 -14.50 -2.59
N ARG A 185 -8.08 -14.03 -1.32
CA ARG A 185 -7.55 -14.73 -0.15
C ARG A 185 -8.66 -15.24 0.76
N GLY A 186 -8.40 -16.37 1.43
CA GLY A 186 -9.32 -16.88 2.46
C GLY A 186 -9.50 -15.96 3.67
N SER A 187 -8.63 -14.96 3.85
CA SER A 187 -8.71 -13.93 4.89
C SER A 187 -9.55 -12.71 4.50
N TYR A 188 -10.17 -12.71 3.32
CA TYR A 188 -11.02 -11.61 2.86
C TYR A 188 -12.18 -11.35 3.82
N ASP A 189 -12.35 -10.09 4.23
CA ASP A 189 -13.52 -9.64 4.96
C ASP A 189 -14.19 -8.51 4.20
N ALA A 190 -15.30 -8.83 3.53
CA ALA A 190 -15.98 -7.92 2.61
C ALA A 190 -16.46 -6.62 3.29
N ALA A 191 -16.93 -6.69 4.53
CA ALA A 191 -17.42 -5.53 5.26
C ALA A 191 -16.28 -4.58 5.61
N SER A 192 -15.19 -5.12 6.16
CA SER A 192 -13.99 -4.36 6.51
C SER A 192 -13.32 -3.78 5.27
N ALA A 193 -13.19 -4.56 4.19
CA ALA A 193 -12.62 -4.12 2.92
C ALA A 193 -13.41 -2.95 2.31
N LYS A 194 -14.74 -3.07 2.26
CA LYS A 194 -15.63 -2.01 1.75
C LYS A 194 -15.50 -0.73 2.57
N LEU A 195 -15.51 -0.85 3.89
CA LEU A 195 -15.40 0.31 4.78
C LEU A 195 -14.03 0.98 4.68
N ALA A 196 -12.94 0.20 4.68
CA ALA A 196 -11.58 0.71 4.51
C ALA A 196 -11.41 1.41 3.16
N ARG A 197 -11.94 0.82 2.07
CA ARG A 197 -11.92 1.40 0.73
C ARG A 197 -12.68 2.74 0.67
N SER A 198 -13.86 2.81 1.28
CA SER A 198 -14.65 4.06 1.35
C SER A 198 -13.87 5.17 2.06
N ARG A 199 -13.27 4.88 3.22
CA ARG A 199 -12.44 5.83 3.98
C ARG A 199 -11.22 6.28 3.19
N THR A 200 -10.55 5.36 2.50
CA THR A 200 -9.41 5.66 1.64
C THR A 200 -9.80 6.60 0.50
N LEU A 201 -10.93 6.36 -0.17
CA LEU A 201 -11.39 7.23 -1.25
C LEU A 201 -11.78 8.62 -0.76
N GLU A 202 -12.44 8.72 0.38
CA GLU A 202 -12.73 10.02 1.01
C GLU A 202 -11.45 10.78 1.34
N PHE A 203 -10.46 10.08 1.91
CA PHE A 203 -9.17 10.64 2.21
C PHE A 203 -8.42 11.09 0.94
N PHE A 204 -8.41 10.30 -0.12
CA PHE A 204 -7.80 10.70 -1.39
C PHE A 204 -8.50 11.89 -2.02
N ARG A 205 -9.84 11.97 -2.01
CA ARG A 205 -10.56 13.16 -2.49
C ARG A 205 -10.15 14.43 -1.76
N LYS A 206 -9.94 14.33 -0.44
CA LYS A 206 -9.49 15.47 0.37
C LYS A 206 -8.06 15.88 0.08
N GLN A 207 -7.16 14.93 -0.19
CA GLN A 207 -5.73 15.19 -0.33
C GLN A 207 -5.30 15.44 -1.78
N LEU A 208 -5.94 14.77 -2.74
CA LEU A 208 -5.52 14.77 -4.14
C LEU A 208 -6.44 15.61 -5.04
N GLY A 209 -7.72 15.69 -4.74
CA GLY A 209 -8.75 16.35 -5.54
C GLY A 209 -9.86 15.42 -5.99
#